data_6490dd129acef7a53b555103a5cf294f
#
_entry.id   6490dd129acef7a53b555103a5cf294f
#
_cell.length_a   1.000
_cell.length_b   1.000
_cell.length_c   1.000
_cell.angle_alpha   90.00
_cell.angle_beta   90.00
_cell.angle_gamma   90.00
#
_symmetry.space_group_name_H-M   'P 1'
#
loop_
_entity.id
_entity.type
_entity.pdbx_description
1 polymer ?
#
loop_
_entity_poly.entity_id
_entity_poly.type
_entity_poly.pdbx_seq_one_letter_code
_entity_poly.pdbx_strand_id
1 'polypeptide(L)'
;MIAVGPLPADGFFGAYAWRHYDAVLAMYHDQGLVPFKTLSFEEGVNYTAGLPLVRTSPAHGTAYSLVGKSVASCEPFRQAVYVAIQVARSRARAAEIEAAKRLNRSEEPPAAEER
;
A
#
# COMPACT_ATOMS: atom_id res chain seq x y z
N MET A 1 -5.57 3.09 -15.43
CA MET A 1 -4.19 2.95 -14.86
C MET A 1 -3.22 2.84 -16.03
N ILE A 2 -2.14 3.63 -15.99
CA ILE A 2 -1.08 3.57 -17.00
C ILE A 2 0.08 2.78 -16.36
N ALA A 3 0.56 1.73 -17.03
CA ALA A 3 1.70 0.94 -16.60
C ALA A 3 2.86 1.13 -17.57
N VAL A 4 4.06 1.35 -17.06
CA VAL A 4 5.29 1.54 -17.82
C VAL A 4 6.31 0.49 -17.39
N GLY A 5 6.92 -0.19 -18.32
CA GLY A 5 7.91 -1.24 -18.06
C GLY A 5 7.91 -2.33 -19.13
N PRO A 6 8.69 -3.39 -18.91
CA PRO A 6 9.61 -3.61 -17.80
C PRO A 6 10.82 -2.67 -17.83
N LEU A 7 11.31 -2.27 -16.65
CA LEU A 7 12.48 -1.42 -16.50
C LEU A 7 13.57 -2.19 -15.71
N PRO A 8 14.87 -2.00 -16.01
CA PRO A 8 15.95 -2.60 -15.25
C PRO A 8 15.99 -1.99 -13.84
N ALA A 9 15.95 -2.83 -12.82
CA ALA A 9 15.77 -2.39 -11.42
C ALA A 9 16.94 -1.53 -10.92
N ASP A 10 18.17 -1.88 -11.27
CA ASP A 10 19.38 -1.16 -10.89
C ASP A 10 19.38 0.29 -11.41
N GLY A 11 19.14 0.45 -12.71
CA GLY A 11 19.04 1.78 -13.34
C GLY A 11 17.82 2.56 -12.85
N PHE A 12 16.68 1.91 -12.69
CA PHE A 12 15.45 2.54 -12.22
C PHE A 12 15.61 3.15 -10.82
N PHE A 13 16.15 2.39 -9.87
CA PHE A 13 16.36 2.88 -8.51
C PHE A 13 17.59 3.78 -8.42
N GLY A 14 18.70 3.46 -9.10
CA GLY A 14 19.93 4.24 -9.10
C GLY A 14 19.77 5.64 -9.66
N ALA A 15 18.94 5.81 -10.68
CA ALA A 15 18.61 7.11 -11.26
C ALA A 15 17.45 7.85 -10.55
N TYR A 16 16.95 7.32 -9.44
CA TYR A 16 15.79 7.87 -8.72
C TYR A 16 14.52 7.99 -9.59
N ALA A 17 14.40 7.22 -10.65
CA ALA A 17 13.27 7.26 -11.58
C ALA A 17 11.92 6.94 -10.90
N TRP A 18 11.93 6.18 -9.80
CA TRP A 18 10.77 5.85 -8.99
C TRP A 18 9.98 7.08 -8.51
N ARG A 19 10.62 8.26 -8.42
CA ARG A 19 9.97 9.52 -8.01
C ARG A 19 8.93 10.03 -9.00
N HIS A 20 8.92 9.51 -10.23
CA HIS A 20 7.98 9.90 -11.28
C HIS A 20 6.75 8.96 -11.35
N TYR A 21 6.62 8.01 -10.43
CA TYR A 21 5.56 7.00 -10.42
C TYR A 21 4.84 6.97 -9.08
N ASP A 22 3.55 6.67 -9.11
CA ASP A 22 2.72 6.53 -7.90
C ASP A 22 2.98 5.21 -7.16
N ALA A 23 3.41 4.17 -7.90
CA ALA A 23 3.71 2.85 -7.36
C ALA A 23 4.73 2.12 -8.21
N VAL A 24 5.44 1.19 -7.61
CA VAL A 24 6.42 0.32 -8.27
C VAL A 24 6.05 -1.13 -8.01
N LEU A 25 5.89 -1.92 -9.08
CA LEU A 25 5.71 -3.36 -9.02
C LEU A 25 7.06 -4.05 -9.24
N ALA A 26 7.60 -4.66 -8.20
CA ALA A 26 8.81 -5.49 -8.29
C ALA A 26 8.43 -6.96 -8.51
N MET A 27 9.06 -7.61 -9.49
CA MET A 27 8.79 -9.02 -9.83
C MET A 27 9.42 -9.99 -8.83
N TYR A 28 10.55 -9.60 -8.23
CA TYR A 28 11.31 -10.43 -7.29
C TYR A 28 11.49 -9.72 -5.96
N HIS A 29 11.53 -10.50 -4.89
CA HIS A 29 11.60 -10.04 -3.51
C HIS A 29 12.66 -8.95 -3.29
N ASP A 30 13.92 -9.20 -3.65
CA ASP A 30 15.01 -8.28 -3.35
C ASP A 30 15.03 -7.04 -4.26
N GLN A 31 14.45 -7.14 -5.46
CA GLN A 31 14.30 -5.98 -6.35
C GLN A 31 13.46 -4.86 -5.70
N GLY A 32 12.50 -5.22 -4.88
CA GLY A 32 11.66 -4.26 -4.15
C GLY A 32 12.18 -3.99 -2.75
N LEU A 33 12.56 -5.03 -1.99
CA LEU A 33 12.88 -4.88 -0.57
C LEU A 33 14.23 -4.22 -0.30
N VAL A 34 15.24 -4.38 -1.17
CA VAL A 34 16.52 -3.69 -1.01
C VAL A 34 16.33 -2.17 -1.08
N PRO A 35 15.78 -1.60 -2.17
CA PRO A 35 15.56 -0.16 -2.21
C PRO A 35 14.53 0.32 -1.16
N PHE A 36 13.48 -0.44 -0.89
CA PHE A 36 12.49 -0.11 0.12
C PHE A 36 13.14 0.05 1.51
N LYS A 37 13.93 -0.90 1.96
CA LYS A 37 14.62 -0.83 3.25
C LYS A 37 15.70 0.25 3.29
N THR A 38 16.32 0.55 2.16
CA THR A 38 17.30 1.64 2.08
C THR A 38 16.64 3.00 2.26
N LEU A 39 15.41 3.17 1.77
CA LEU A 39 14.67 4.44 1.80
C LEU A 39 13.82 4.62 3.07
N SER A 40 13.26 3.54 3.60
CA SER A 40 12.23 3.60 4.66
C SER A 40 12.38 2.49 5.69
N PHE A 41 13.59 2.31 6.24
CA PHE A 41 13.89 1.19 7.13
C PHE A 41 12.99 1.16 8.38
N GLU A 42 12.76 2.30 9.03
CA GLU A 42 11.96 2.39 10.27
C GLU A 42 10.48 2.68 10.03
N GLU A 43 10.14 3.34 8.93
CA GLU A 43 8.76 3.76 8.64
C GLU A 43 8.01 2.79 7.73
N GLY A 44 8.74 1.85 7.15
CA GLY A 44 8.19 0.89 6.21
C GLY A 44 7.16 -0.06 6.84
N VAL A 45 6.03 -0.23 6.15
CA VAL A 45 4.94 -1.09 6.59
C VAL A 45 4.67 -2.15 5.53
N ASN A 46 4.56 -3.40 5.97
CA ASN A 46 4.05 -4.48 5.15
C ASN A 46 2.52 -4.47 5.20
N TYR A 47 1.89 -4.24 4.06
CA TYR A 47 0.44 -4.26 3.90
C TYR A 47 0.03 -5.38 2.92
N THR A 48 -0.87 -6.26 3.35
CA THR A 48 -1.40 -7.32 2.48
C THR A 48 -2.65 -6.81 1.78
N ALA A 49 -2.54 -6.53 0.49
CA ALA A 49 -3.67 -6.10 -0.34
C ALA A 49 -4.58 -7.27 -0.73
N GLY A 50 -5.84 -6.96 -1.08
CA GLY A 50 -6.80 -7.94 -1.59
C GLY A 50 -7.51 -8.79 -0.54
N LEU A 51 -7.21 -8.65 0.74
CA LEU A 51 -7.93 -9.35 1.81
C LEU A 51 -9.19 -8.56 2.24
N PRO A 52 -10.25 -9.25 2.67
CA PRO A 52 -11.45 -8.60 3.23
C PRO A 52 -11.16 -7.88 4.55
N LEU A 53 -10.19 -8.36 5.32
CA LEU A 53 -9.68 -7.71 6.53
C LEU A 53 -8.46 -6.85 6.25
N VAL A 54 -8.17 -5.89 7.13
CA VAL A 54 -6.94 -5.08 7.06
C VAL A 54 -5.83 -5.84 7.78
N ARG A 55 -4.73 -6.11 7.07
CA ARG A 55 -3.53 -6.73 7.62
C ARG A 55 -2.32 -5.86 7.34
N THR A 56 -1.72 -5.35 8.39
CA THR A 56 -0.45 -4.62 8.36
C THR A 56 0.53 -5.25 9.33
N SER A 57 1.81 -5.11 9.07
CA SER A 57 2.86 -5.49 10.02
C SER A 57 4.10 -4.62 9.80
N PRO A 58 4.96 -4.49 10.83
CA PRO A 58 6.28 -3.88 10.65
C PRO A 58 7.06 -4.58 9.55
N ALA A 59 7.84 -3.83 8.79
CA ALA A 59 8.65 -4.37 7.70
C ALA A 59 10.06 -4.84 8.14
N HIS A 60 10.36 -4.81 9.44
CA HIS A 60 11.64 -5.30 9.96
C HIS A 60 11.71 -6.83 9.96
N GLY A 61 12.96 -7.37 9.94
CA GLY A 61 13.22 -8.79 10.10
C GLY A 61 13.12 -9.26 11.56
N THR A 62 13.66 -10.46 11.83
CA THR A 62 13.60 -11.14 13.14
C THR A 62 14.34 -10.43 14.26
N ALA A 63 15.23 -9.48 13.94
CA ALA A 63 15.99 -8.65 14.88
C ALA A 63 16.73 -9.44 15.99
N TYR A 64 17.20 -10.65 15.70
CA TYR A 64 17.95 -11.48 16.66
C TYR A 64 19.11 -10.77 17.33
N SER A 65 19.77 -9.84 16.63
CA SER A 65 20.87 -9.03 17.16
C SER A 65 20.46 -8.10 18.31
N LEU A 66 19.17 -7.84 18.49
CA LEU A 66 18.61 -6.96 19.53
C LEU A 66 18.09 -7.72 20.76
N VAL A 67 18.06 -9.05 20.71
CA VAL A 67 17.55 -9.88 21.80
C VAL A 67 18.32 -9.59 23.09
N GLY A 68 17.59 -9.35 24.17
CA GLY A 68 18.14 -9.05 25.51
C GLY A 68 18.74 -7.65 25.69
N LYS A 69 18.80 -6.81 24.65
CA LYS A 69 19.42 -5.47 24.72
C LYS A 69 18.43 -4.34 25.08
N SER A 70 17.14 -4.59 25.05
CA SER A 70 16.07 -3.61 25.33
C SER A 70 16.20 -2.29 24.55
N VAL A 71 16.73 -2.34 23.32
CA VAL A 71 16.99 -1.18 22.45
C VAL A 71 16.13 -1.19 21.17
N ALA A 72 15.14 -2.08 21.09
CA ALA A 72 14.26 -2.16 19.93
C ALA A 72 13.39 -0.90 19.83
N SER A 73 13.31 -0.34 18.61
CA SER A 73 12.41 0.78 18.31
C SER A 73 10.96 0.29 18.23
N CYS A 74 10.04 1.03 18.82
CA CYS A 74 8.60 0.78 18.66
C CYS A 74 8.03 1.47 17.40
N GLU A 75 8.81 2.29 16.71
CA GLU A 75 8.35 3.09 15.59
C GLU A 75 7.76 2.26 14.44
N PRO A 76 8.40 1.17 13.98
CA PRO A 76 7.82 0.35 12.91
C PRO A 76 6.46 -0.25 13.25
N PHE A 77 6.23 -0.62 14.52
CA PHE A 77 4.93 -1.11 14.97
C PHE A 77 3.89 0.02 14.99
N ARG A 78 4.26 1.20 15.46
CA ARG A 78 3.40 2.39 15.47
C ARG A 78 2.95 2.75 14.05
N GLN A 79 3.86 2.76 13.09
CA GLN A 79 3.55 3.02 11.68
C GLN A 79 2.59 1.96 11.12
N ALA A 80 2.78 0.69 11.43
CA ALA A 80 1.85 -0.37 11.01
C ALA A 80 0.43 -0.14 11.55
N VAL A 81 0.28 0.31 12.80
CA VAL A 81 -1.03 0.66 13.39
C VAL A 81 -1.66 1.86 12.68
N TYR A 82 -0.89 2.91 12.40
CA TYR A 82 -1.41 4.08 11.68
C TYR A 82 -1.89 3.73 10.28
N VAL A 83 -1.13 2.94 9.55
CA VAL A 83 -1.54 2.46 8.22
C VAL A 83 -2.81 1.61 8.31
N ALA A 84 -2.92 0.73 9.31
CA ALA A 84 -4.14 -0.06 9.52
C ALA A 84 -5.38 0.80 9.72
N ILE A 85 -5.28 1.82 10.57
CA ILE A 85 -6.37 2.78 10.83
C ILE A 85 -6.73 3.54 9.55
N GLN A 86 -5.73 4.03 8.82
CA GLN A 86 -5.94 4.76 7.57
C GLN A 86 -6.64 3.92 6.51
N VAL A 87 -6.21 2.67 6.32
CA VAL A 87 -6.83 1.74 5.36
C VAL A 87 -8.26 1.41 5.78
N ALA A 88 -8.51 1.14 7.07
CA ALA A 88 -9.86 0.86 7.57
C ALA A 88 -10.82 2.03 7.31
N ARG A 89 -10.40 3.26 7.60
CA ARG A 89 -11.18 4.47 7.34
C ARG A 89 -11.43 4.69 5.85
N SER A 90 -10.42 4.49 5.01
CA SER A 90 -10.54 4.63 3.55
C SER A 90 -11.53 3.62 2.97
N ARG A 91 -11.50 2.36 3.45
CA ARG A 91 -12.44 1.32 3.03
C ARG A 91 -13.88 1.65 3.45
N ALA A 92 -14.09 2.10 4.69
CA ALA A 92 -15.40 2.51 5.16
C ALA A 92 -15.97 3.63 4.30
N ARG A 93 -15.18 4.69 4.05
CA ARG A 93 -15.58 5.81 3.19
C ARG A 93 -15.89 5.37 1.75
N ALA A 94 -15.09 4.47 1.18
CA ALA A 94 -15.34 3.95 -0.15
C ALA A 94 -16.65 3.16 -0.23
N ALA A 95 -16.96 2.37 0.80
CA ALA A 95 -18.23 1.64 0.90
C ALA A 95 -19.45 2.59 1.00
N GLU A 96 -19.34 3.66 1.77
CA GLU A 96 -20.40 4.69 1.86
C GLU A 96 -20.65 5.38 0.50
N ILE A 97 -19.57 5.76 -0.20
CA ILE A 97 -19.67 6.38 -1.54
C ILE A 97 -20.32 5.41 -2.52
N GLU A 98 -19.94 4.15 -2.51
CA GLU A 98 -20.51 3.15 -3.41
C GLU A 98 -21.98 2.87 -3.10
N ALA A 99 -22.36 2.85 -1.83
CA ALA A 99 -23.76 2.72 -1.41
C ALA A 99 -24.60 3.92 -1.90
N ALA A 100 -24.09 5.13 -1.74
CA ALA A 100 -24.76 6.35 -2.23
C ALA A 100 -24.93 6.35 -3.77
N LYS A 101 -23.92 5.91 -4.50
CA LYS A 101 -24.01 5.78 -5.98
C LYS A 101 -25.08 4.77 -6.41
N ARG A 102 -25.23 3.65 -5.68
CA ARG A 102 -26.26 2.65 -5.97
C ARG A 102 -27.67 3.20 -5.72
N LEU A 103 -27.87 3.96 -4.66
CA LEU A 103 -29.16 4.61 -4.38
C LEU A 103 -29.54 5.60 -5.50
N ASN A 104 -28.64 6.49 -5.89
CA ASN A 104 -28.91 7.45 -6.97
C ASN A 104 -29.21 6.76 -8.31
N ARG A 105 -28.54 5.64 -8.60
CA ARG A 105 -28.79 4.88 -9.84
C ARG A 105 -30.14 4.18 -9.86
N SER A 106 -30.69 3.80 -8.70
CA SER A 106 -32.02 3.20 -8.60
C SER A 106 -33.16 4.22 -8.75
N GLU A 107 -32.86 5.51 -8.57
CA GLU A 107 -33.81 6.61 -8.72
C GLU A 107 -33.83 7.22 -10.13
N GLU A 108 -32.89 6.85 -11.01
CA GLU A 108 -32.85 7.30 -12.39
C GLU A 108 -33.96 6.61 -13.21
N PRO A 109 -34.89 7.35 -13.83
CA PRO A 109 -35.95 6.76 -14.64
C PRO A 109 -35.33 6.02 -15.85
N PRO A 110 -35.94 4.91 -16.33
CA PRO A 110 -35.44 4.21 -17.50
C PRO A 110 -35.37 5.16 -18.70
N ALA A 111 -34.22 5.13 -19.40
CA ALA A 111 -34.03 5.94 -20.60
C ALA A 111 -35.20 5.72 -21.56
N ALA A 112 -35.87 6.81 -21.99
CA ALA A 112 -36.95 6.75 -22.95
C ALA A 112 -36.40 6.09 -24.23
N GLU A 113 -36.99 4.96 -24.63
CA GLU A 113 -36.71 4.35 -25.94
C GLU A 113 -37.21 5.33 -26.99
N GLU A 114 -36.27 6.00 -27.64
CA GLU A 114 -36.60 6.75 -28.89
C GLU A 114 -36.98 5.72 -29.97
N ARG A 115 -38.28 5.76 -30.34
CA ARG A 115 -38.80 5.02 -31.48
C ARG A 115 -38.58 5.80 -32.78
#